data_13c03fa4f8c1cd43f4fc91293cc2cd8a
#
_entry.id   13c03fa4f8c1cd43f4fc91293cc2cd8a
#
_cell.length_a   1.000
_cell.length_b   1.000
_cell.length_c   1.000
_cell.angle_alpha   90.00
_cell.angle_beta   90.00
_cell.angle_gamma   90.00
#
_symmetry.space_group_name_H-M   'P 1'
#
loop_
_entity.id
_entity.type
_entity.pdbx_description
1 polymer ?
#
loop_
_entity_poly.entity_id
_entity_poly.type
_entity_poly.pdbx_seq_one_letter_code
_entity_poly.pdbx_strand_id
1 'polypeptide(L)'
;MPDKRGVTIHFNDGSKLSLDFPKQTQNEAAALLRLDDVLKKRHMLFEADGALLMIPFDNVRYVQLYPAPKEISGHTYIRGASATG
;
A
#
# COMPACT_ATOMS: atom_id res chain seq x y z
N MET A 1 -13.57 -16.26 -4.68
CA MET A 1 -12.60 -15.19 -4.94
C MET A 1 -11.48 -15.25 -3.94
N PRO A 2 -10.27 -15.33 -4.38
CA PRO A 2 -9.17 -15.30 -3.43
C PRO A 2 -9.09 -13.94 -2.75
N ASP A 3 -8.73 -13.97 -1.49
CA ASP A 3 -8.48 -12.73 -0.77
C ASP A 3 -7.25 -12.05 -1.33
N LYS A 4 -7.42 -10.86 -1.85
CA LYS A 4 -6.30 -10.10 -2.35
C LYS A 4 -5.73 -9.26 -1.22
N ARG A 5 -4.50 -9.52 -0.86
CA ARG A 5 -3.83 -8.79 0.19
C ARG A 5 -2.51 -8.32 -0.33
N GLY A 6 -2.34 -7.02 -0.37
CA GLY A 6 -1.09 -6.50 -0.87
C GLY A 6 -1.18 -5.04 -1.19
N VAL A 7 -0.18 -4.59 -1.93
CA VAL A 7 -0.09 -3.19 -2.30
C VAL A 7 0.32 -3.11 -3.77
N THR A 8 -0.27 -2.14 -4.46
CA THR A 8 0.15 -1.81 -5.82
C THR A 8 0.58 -0.35 -5.82
N ILE A 9 1.79 -0.11 -6.29
CA ILE A 9 2.37 1.22 -6.33
C ILE A 9 2.43 1.67 -7.79
N HIS A 10 1.82 2.81 -8.07
CA HIS A 10 1.80 3.38 -9.42
C HIS A 10 2.79 4.52 -9.50
N PHE A 11 3.67 4.48 -10.47
CA PHE A 11 4.73 5.47 -10.63
C PHE A 11 4.37 6.51 -11.67
N ASN A 12 5.09 7.63 -11.63
CA ASN A 12 4.81 8.76 -12.51
C ASN A 12 5.03 8.45 -13.99
N ASP A 13 5.86 7.47 -14.30
CA ASP A 13 6.12 7.08 -15.68
C ASP A 13 5.08 6.11 -16.25
N GLY A 14 4.06 5.79 -15.47
CA GLY A 14 3.01 4.87 -15.90
C GLY A 14 3.26 3.42 -15.53
N SER A 15 4.42 3.09 -15.00
CA SER A 15 4.68 1.72 -14.55
C SER A 15 4.05 1.47 -13.19
N LYS A 16 3.99 0.21 -12.81
CA LYS A 16 3.45 -0.17 -11.50
C LYS A 16 4.20 -1.36 -10.95
N LEU A 17 4.18 -1.48 -9.63
CA LEU A 17 4.75 -2.61 -8.92
C LEU A 17 3.69 -3.15 -7.98
N SER A 18 3.42 -4.44 -8.06
CA SER A 18 2.45 -5.08 -7.18
C SER A 18 3.17 -6.05 -6.26
N LEU A 19 2.86 -5.96 -4.98
CA LEU A 19 3.43 -6.82 -3.96
C LEU A 19 2.30 -7.55 -3.26
N ASP A 20 2.39 -8.88 -3.20
CA ASP A 20 1.41 -9.69 -2.51
C ASP A 20 1.94 -10.03 -1.13
N PHE A 21 1.12 -9.83 -0.12
CA PHE A 21 1.50 -10.18 1.25
C PHE A 21 1.01 -11.58 1.56
N PRO A 22 1.78 -12.35 2.32
CA PRO A 22 1.33 -13.69 2.69
C PRO A 22 0.06 -13.61 3.54
N LYS A 23 -0.80 -14.57 3.36
CA LYS A 23 -2.02 -14.66 4.14
C LYS A 23 -1.64 -15.18 5.52
N GLN A 24 -1.24 -14.26 6.38
CA GLN A 24 -0.81 -14.60 7.73
C GLN A 24 -1.81 -14.05 8.70
N THR A 25 -2.54 -14.71 9.36
CA THR A 25 -3.34 -14.19 10.43
C THR A 25 -4.38 -13.19 9.89
N GLN A 26 -4.87 -12.38 10.77
CA GLN A 26 -5.95 -11.45 10.52
C GLN A 26 -5.45 -10.04 10.26
N ASN A 27 -4.14 -9.86 10.13
CA ASN A 27 -3.59 -8.52 9.97
C ASN A 27 -3.86 -7.99 8.58
N GLU A 28 -4.37 -6.79 8.54
CA GLU A 28 -4.55 -6.08 7.29
C GLU A 28 -3.20 -5.53 6.81
N ALA A 29 -3.11 -5.31 5.50
CA ALA A 29 -1.91 -4.71 4.93
C ALA A 29 -1.59 -3.38 5.59
N ALA A 30 -2.61 -2.61 5.92
CA ALA A 30 -2.41 -1.32 6.57
C ALA A 30 -1.70 -1.44 7.91
N ALA A 31 -2.03 -2.48 8.68
CA ALA A 31 -1.38 -2.69 9.97
C ALA A 31 0.08 -3.08 9.77
N LEU A 32 0.34 -3.90 8.77
CA LEU A 32 1.71 -4.32 8.49
C LEU A 32 2.58 -3.15 8.02
N LEU A 33 1.99 -2.23 7.28
CA LEU A 33 2.74 -1.11 6.72
C LEU A 33 2.86 0.08 7.66
N ARG A 34 2.04 0.14 8.69
CA ARG A 34 2.03 1.28 9.60
C ARG A 34 1.89 2.58 8.81
N LEU A 35 0.72 2.73 8.22
CA LEU A 35 0.47 3.79 7.25
C LEU A 35 0.78 5.20 7.73
N ASP A 36 0.50 5.50 8.99
CA ASP A 36 0.80 6.83 9.51
C ASP A 36 2.29 7.13 9.46
N ASP A 37 3.12 6.13 9.71
CA ASP A 37 4.56 6.29 9.66
C ASP A 37 5.04 6.45 8.22
N VAL A 38 4.49 5.63 7.31
CA VAL A 38 4.81 5.70 5.90
C VAL A 38 4.50 7.09 5.35
N LEU A 39 3.33 7.62 5.68
CA LEU A 39 2.92 8.93 5.19
C LEU A 39 3.82 10.04 5.71
N LYS A 40 4.27 9.92 6.94
CA LYS A 40 5.18 10.90 7.52
C LYS A 40 6.56 10.86 6.86
N LYS A 41 7.09 9.67 6.68
CA LYS A 41 8.45 9.50 6.19
C LYS A 41 8.55 9.56 4.67
N ARG A 42 7.41 9.42 3.98
CA ARG A 42 7.33 9.51 2.54
C ARG A 42 8.19 8.46 1.84
N HIS A 43 8.22 7.26 2.39
CA HIS A 43 8.84 6.12 1.73
C HIS A 43 8.25 4.84 2.29
N MET A 44 8.44 3.76 1.55
CA MET A 44 8.02 2.43 1.97
C MET A 44 9.20 1.48 1.82
N LEU A 45 9.28 0.53 2.74
CA LEU A 45 10.31 -0.49 2.70
C LEU A 45 9.65 -1.86 2.71
N PHE A 46 10.07 -2.73 1.80
CA PHE A 46 9.56 -4.09 1.71
C PHE A 46 10.70 -5.06 1.53
N GLU A 47 10.51 -6.27 2.02
CA GLU A 47 11.35 -7.38 1.61
C GLU A 47 10.53 -8.24 0.65
N ALA A 48 11.03 -8.44 -0.55
CA ALA A 48 10.36 -9.25 -1.56
C ALA A 48 11.40 -10.08 -2.29
N ASP A 49 11.15 -11.35 -2.39
CA ASP A 49 12.02 -12.29 -3.11
C ASP A 49 13.48 -12.21 -2.64
N GLY A 50 13.67 -12.00 -1.35
CA GLY A 50 15.00 -11.94 -0.77
C GLY A 50 15.69 -10.61 -0.90
N ALA A 51 15.04 -9.61 -1.47
CA ALA A 51 15.65 -8.29 -1.66
C ALA A 51 14.89 -7.25 -0.84
N LEU A 52 15.61 -6.25 -0.37
CA LEU A 52 15.00 -5.09 0.25
C LEU A 52 14.62 -4.09 -0.84
N LEU A 53 13.34 -3.77 -0.91
CA LEU A 53 12.86 -2.77 -1.85
C LEU A 53 12.62 -1.47 -1.09
N MET A 54 13.33 -0.44 -1.48
CA MET A 54 13.19 0.88 -0.91
C MET A 54 12.50 1.77 -1.92
N ILE A 55 11.31 2.24 -1.58
CA ILE A 55 10.48 2.97 -2.52
C ILE A 55 10.23 4.36 -1.97
N PRO A 56 11.02 5.35 -2.38
CA PRO A 56 10.73 6.74 -2.01
C PRO A 56 9.54 7.26 -2.80
N PHE A 57 8.80 8.22 -2.22
CA PHE A 57 7.59 8.71 -2.84
C PHE A 57 7.82 9.73 -3.95
N ASP A 58 9.06 10.05 -4.26
CA ASP A 58 9.37 11.11 -5.23
C ASP A 58 8.76 10.85 -6.61
N ASN A 59 8.70 9.58 -7.02
CA ASN A 59 8.16 9.21 -8.32
C ASN A 59 6.87 8.40 -8.23
N VAL A 60 6.21 8.45 -7.10
CA VAL A 60 4.99 7.68 -6.87
C VAL A 60 3.79 8.59 -7.11
N ARG A 61 2.87 8.13 -7.98
CA ARG A 61 1.62 8.85 -8.19
C ARG A 61 0.62 8.53 -7.10
N TYR A 62 0.40 7.26 -6.84
CA TYR A 62 -0.49 6.83 -5.77
C TYR A 62 -0.23 5.37 -5.45
N VAL A 63 -0.77 4.94 -4.32
CA VAL A 63 -0.59 3.59 -3.81
C VAL A 63 -1.97 3.02 -3.52
N GLN A 64 -2.19 1.77 -3.91
CA GLN A 64 -3.43 1.06 -3.63
C GLN A 64 -3.15 -0.04 -2.63
N LEU A 65 -3.94 -0.09 -1.57
CA LEU A 65 -3.86 -1.14 -0.56
C LEU A 65 -5.08 -2.02 -0.62
N TYR A 66 -4.88 -3.31 -0.55
CA TYR A 66 -5.95 -4.30 -0.53
C TYR A 66 -5.81 -5.20 0.68
N PRO A 67 -6.85 -5.38 1.46
CA PRO A 67 -8.09 -4.62 1.44
C PRO A 67 -7.89 -3.23 2.03
N ALA A 68 -8.82 -2.34 1.74
CA ALA A 68 -8.76 -1.01 2.32
C ALA A 68 -8.92 -1.10 3.83
N PRO A 69 -8.11 -0.37 4.59
CA PRO A 69 -8.25 -0.38 6.04
C PRO A 69 -9.54 0.31 6.45
N LYS A 70 -10.04 -0.08 7.62
CA LYS A 70 -11.26 0.55 8.14
C LYS A 70 -11.00 2.00 8.52
N GLU A 71 -9.83 2.27 9.05
CA GLU A 71 -9.45 3.63 9.42
C GLU A 71 -7.95 3.75 9.47
N ILE A 72 -7.47 4.96 9.35
CA ILE A 72 -6.05 5.27 9.48
C ILE A 72 -5.94 6.28 10.62
N SER A 73 -5.18 5.93 11.63
CA SER A 73 -5.03 6.77 12.82
C SER A 73 -4.53 8.17 12.43
N GLY A 74 -5.26 9.19 12.87
CA GLY A 74 -4.86 10.56 12.60
C GLY A 74 -5.18 11.08 11.21
N HIS A 75 -5.87 10.29 10.40
CA HIS A 75 -6.17 10.67 9.02
C HIS A 75 -7.64 10.41 8.70
N THR A 76 -8.19 11.26 7.87
CA THR A 76 -9.56 11.13 7.39
C THR A 76 -9.52 10.68 5.95
N TYR A 77 -10.41 9.77 5.56
CA TYR A 77 -10.52 9.42 4.16
C TYR A 77 -11.97 9.12 3.79
N ILE A 78 -12.27 9.29 2.52
CA ILE A 78 -13.60 9.11 1.98
C ILE A 78 -13.72 7.66 1.51
N ARG A 79 -14.78 7.00 1.96
CA ARG A 79 -14.99 5.60 1.65
C ARG A 79 -16.07 5.46 0.58
N GLY A 80 -15.98 4.35 -0.14
CA GLY A 80 -17.01 3.99 -1.10
C GLY A 80 -16.94 4.71 -2.43
N ALA A 81 -15.84 5.40 -2.69
CA ALA A 81 -15.65 6.08 -3.96
C ALA A 81 -15.31 5.08 -5.06
N SER A 82 -15.61 5.43 -6.29
CA SER A 82 -15.23 4.66 -7.47
C SER A 82 -14.25 5.45 -8.29
N ALA A 83 -13.16 4.81 -8.69
CA ALA A 83 -12.18 5.47 -9.54
C ALA A 83 -12.65 5.42 -10.99
N THR A 84 -12.64 6.57 -11.65
CA THR A 84 -13.01 6.68 -13.06
C THR A 84 -11.90 7.40 -13.82
N GLY A 85 -11.64 6.93 -15.00
CA GLY A 85 -10.61 7.53 -15.82
C GLY A 85 -9.25 7.05 -15.49
#